data_ea956e0d4d22b60d0b08e24e3425eeb6
#
_entry.id   ea956e0d4d22b60d0b08e24e3425eeb6
#
_cell.length_a   1.000
_cell.length_b   1.000
_cell.length_c   1.000
_cell.angle_alpha   90.00
_cell.angle_beta   90.00
_cell.angle_gamma   90.00
#
_symmetry.space_group_name_H-M   'P 1'
#
loop_
_entity.id
_entity.type
_entity.pdbx_description
1 polymer ?
#
loop_
_entity_poly.entity_id
_entity_poly.type
_entity_poly.pdbx_seq_one_letter_code
_entity_poly.pdbx_strand_id
1 'polypeptide(L)'
;MKAALRATGFQLEDIDLLAYPWSVTPRKFLHMNLKHVFRVLVLHGPGLAITGMRVIRDLMLPRLIAKRCASEMGKRLPPCDGVSHHLGHSACAYFTLPFDEAVVLTIDGQGEDESGSLGEWVGTSYLHFVSIYSPDSIGILYGMVTDFLGMRAAWDEYKVMGMASYGDPKRFEPQFRSLVEPLPEGRYRTHRTAMVFKPGYCEAMLKRLFNLAARTPDQPLEQVHFDVAAGLQDITEGVVFHLLEHLRKKTRSHNLCLAGGVFQNSVLNGKILCSGLFERVHIPPVPGDHGAR
;
A
#
# COMPACT_ATOMS: atom_id res chain seq x y z
N MET A 1 -10.15 -15.06 -13.04
CA MET A 1 -9.93 -15.71 -14.34
C MET A 1 -11.22 -16.23 -15.00
N LYS A 2 -11.98 -17.22 -14.46
CA LYS A 2 -13.25 -17.69 -15.09
C LYS A 2 -14.23 -16.57 -15.45
N ALA A 3 -14.41 -15.59 -14.55
CA ALA A 3 -15.30 -14.44 -14.82
C ALA A 3 -14.78 -13.54 -15.95
N ALA A 4 -13.46 -13.29 -15.99
CA ALA A 4 -12.85 -12.50 -17.06
C ALA A 4 -12.98 -13.19 -18.42
N LEU A 5 -12.68 -14.49 -18.52
CA LEU A 5 -12.86 -15.26 -19.75
C LEU A 5 -14.32 -15.23 -20.24
N ARG A 6 -15.28 -15.37 -19.30
CA ARG A 6 -16.71 -15.27 -19.67
C ARG A 6 -17.10 -13.88 -20.18
N ALA A 7 -16.56 -12.83 -19.55
CA ALA A 7 -16.89 -11.44 -19.94
C ALA A 7 -16.31 -11.06 -21.30
N THR A 8 -15.14 -11.61 -21.66
CA THR A 8 -14.43 -11.31 -22.91
C THR A 8 -14.75 -12.27 -24.04
N GLY A 9 -15.37 -13.43 -23.75
CA GLY A 9 -15.60 -14.49 -24.72
C GLY A 9 -14.37 -15.34 -25.07
N PHE A 10 -13.20 -15.02 -24.50
CA PHE A 10 -11.98 -15.80 -24.71
C PHE A 10 -12.03 -17.16 -24.03
N GLN A 11 -11.38 -18.13 -24.63
CA GLN A 11 -11.08 -19.43 -24.03
C GLN A 11 -9.69 -19.38 -23.38
N LEU A 12 -9.40 -20.34 -22.50
CA LEU A 12 -8.09 -20.40 -21.84
C LEU A 12 -6.94 -20.61 -22.81
N GLU A 13 -7.23 -21.29 -23.91
CA GLU A 13 -6.31 -21.59 -25.01
C GLU A 13 -5.92 -20.36 -25.84
N ASP A 14 -6.72 -19.30 -25.77
CA ASP A 14 -6.44 -18.00 -26.42
C ASP A 14 -5.49 -17.13 -25.60
N ILE A 15 -5.08 -17.59 -24.41
CA ILE A 15 -4.24 -16.84 -23.48
C ILE A 15 -2.78 -17.32 -23.60
N ASP A 16 -1.90 -16.45 -24.06
CA ASP A 16 -0.47 -16.76 -24.21
C ASP A 16 0.28 -16.70 -22.90
N LEU A 17 -0.09 -15.76 -21.99
CA LEU A 17 0.61 -15.48 -20.75
C LEU A 17 -0.34 -15.02 -19.66
N LEU A 18 -0.14 -15.52 -18.44
CA LEU A 18 -0.78 -14.99 -17.23
C LEU A 18 0.22 -14.12 -16.47
N ALA A 19 -0.09 -12.84 -16.31
CA ALA A 19 0.63 -11.96 -15.42
C ALA A 19 0.09 -12.10 -13.99
N TYR A 20 0.98 -12.22 -13.02
CA TYR A 20 0.64 -12.28 -11.61
C TYR A 20 1.34 -11.14 -10.86
N PRO A 21 0.63 -10.26 -10.10
CA PRO A 21 1.20 -9.07 -9.48
C PRO A 21 1.98 -9.39 -8.19
N TRP A 22 2.95 -10.29 -8.30
CA TRP A 22 3.89 -10.66 -7.23
C TRP A 22 5.13 -11.30 -7.83
N SER A 23 6.27 -10.62 -7.74
CA SER A 23 7.53 -11.08 -8.29
C SER A 23 8.61 -11.09 -7.23
N VAL A 24 9.01 -12.28 -6.79
CA VAL A 24 10.13 -12.45 -5.86
C VAL A 24 11.37 -12.89 -6.63
N THR A 25 12.19 -11.94 -7.03
CA THR A 25 13.52 -12.22 -7.57
C THR A 25 14.50 -12.63 -6.46
N PRO A 26 15.59 -13.36 -6.74
CA PRO A 26 16.58 -13.69 -5.73
C PRO A 26 17.15 -12.46 -5.00
N ARG A 27 17.28 -11.33 -5.70
CA ARG A 27 17.75 -10.06 -5.11
C ARG A 27 16.72 -9.46 -4.15
N LYS A 28 15.45 -9.40 -4.57
CA LYS A 28 14.33 -8.94 -3.71
C LYS A 28 14.19 -9.86 -2.50
N PHE A 29 14.25 -11.18 -2.73
CA PHE A 29 14.24 -12.18 -1.68
C PHE A 29 15.35 -11.98 -0.64
N LEU A 30 16.60 -11.76 -1.07
CA LEU A 30 17.71 -11.52 -0.18
C LEU A 30 17.52 -10.21 0.60
N HIS A 31 17.06 -9.15 -0.05
CA HIS A 31 16.80 -7.85 0.56
C HIS A 31 15.69 -7.90 1.63
N MET A 32 14.57 -8.54 1.29
CA MET A 32 13.46 -8.77 2.24
C MET A 32 13.93 -9.56 3.46
N ASN A 33 14.71 -10.61 3.24
CA ASN A 33 15.11 -11.52 4.31
C ASN A 33 16.26 -10.98 5.15
N LEU A 34 17.27 -10.34 4.58
CA LEU A 34 18.34 -9.69 5.36
C LEU A 34 17.77 -8.63 6.29
N LYS A 35 16.86 -7.80 5.83
CA LYS A 35 16.19 -6.81 6.68
C LYS A 35 15.35 -7.47 7.78
N HIS A 36 14.61 -8.52 7.45
CA HIS A 36 13.81 -9.27 8.43
C HIS A 36 14.66 -10.07 9.39
N VAL A 37 15.70 -10.77 8.93
CA VAL A 37 16.63 -11.55 9.77
C VAL A 37 17.38 -10.62 10.72
N PHE A 38 17.92 -9.50 10.23
CA PHE A 38 18.58 -8.53 11.08
C PHE A 38 17.65 -7.95 12.15
N ARG A 39 16.40 -7.65 11.80
CA ARG A 39 15.39 -7.19 12.75
C ARG A 39 15.02 -8.24 13.78
N VAL A 40 14.82 -9.48 13.34
CA VAL A 40 14.43 -10.59 14.21
C VAL A 40 15.54 -10.96 15.16
N LEU A 41 16.80 -10.97 14.70
CA LEU A 41 17.97 -11.21 15.55
C LEU A 41 18.18 -10.11 16.59
N VAL A 42 17.92 -8.84 16.22
CA VAL A 42 18.13 -7.69 17.11
C VAL A 42 16.97 -7.50 18.09
N LEU A 43 15.76 -7.91 17.73
CA LEU A 43 14.56 -7.57 18.49
C LEU A 43 13.83 -8.75 19.15
N HIS A 44 13.92 -9.98 18.63
CA HIS A 44 13.14 -11.13 19.17
C HIS A 44 13.68 -12.50 18.74
N GLY A 45 14.30 -13.24 19.63
CA GLY A 45 14.78 -14.61 19.40
C GLY A 45 13.80 -15.65 18.80
N PRO A 46 12.48 -15.68 19.15
CA PRO A 46 11.52 -16.67 18.59
C PRO A 46 10.97 -16.34 17.20
N GLY A 47 11.21 -15.16 16.67
CA GLY A 47 10.66 -14.70 15.39
C GLY A 47 11.23 -15.37 14.13
N LEU A 48 12.31 -16.14 14.27
CA LEU A 48 13.00 -16.78 13.13
C LEU A 48 12.11 -17.78 12.38
N ALA A 49 11.28 -18.54 13.10
CA ALA A 49 10.37 -19.53 12.52
C ALA A 49 9.24 -18.86 11.69
N ILE A 50 8.69 -17.76 12.19
CA ILE A 50 7.62 -17.01 11.50
C ILE A 50 8.18 -16.36 10.23
N THR A 51 9.41 -15.83 10.29
CA THR A 51 10.09 -15.23 9.14
C THR A 51 10.39 -16.30 8.09
N GLY A 52 10.89 -17.48 8.50
CA GLY A 52 11.13 -18.59 7.59
C GLY A 52 9.86 -19.07 6.86
N MET A 53 8.73 -19.16 7.57
CA MET A 53 7.44 -19.53 6.97
C MET A 53 6.92 -18.49 5.96
N ARG A 54 7.09 -17.20 6.24
CA ARG A 54 6.74 -16.12 5.29
C ARG A 54 7.56 -16.22 4.01
N VAL A 55 8.86 -16.42 4.14
CA VAL A 55 9.79 -16.61 3.04
C VAL A 55 9.39 -17.77 2.15
N ILE A 56 9.14 -18.93 2.74
CA ILE A 56 8.71 -20.14 2.00
C ILE A 56 7.37 -19.86 1.31
N ARG A 57 6.43 -19.22 2.01
CA ARG A 57 5.14 -18.82 1.44
C ARG A 57 5.33 -17.93 0.22
N ASP A 58 6.12 -16.90 0.31
CA ASP A 58 6.27 -15.89 -0.75
C ASP A 58 7.00 -16.45 -1.99
N LEU A 59 7.94 -17.38 -1.78
CA LEU A 59 8.57 -18.13 -2.87
C LEU A 59 7.64 -19.15 -3.55
N MET A 60 6.76 -19.76 -2.76
CA MET A 60 5.86 -20.80 -3.28
C MET A 60 4.52 -20.25 -3.76
N LEU A 61 4.17 -19.04 -3.36
CA LEU A 61 2.85 -18.46 -3.62
C LEU A 61 2.47 -18.44 -5.11
N PRO A 62 3.34 -18.02 -6.05
CA PRO A 62 3.01 -18.05 -7.48
C PRO A 62 2.71 -19.47 -7.98
N ARG A 63 3.50 -20.46 -7.54
CA ARG A 63 3.30 -21.87 -7.90
C ARG A 63 2.03 -22.46 -7.31
N LEU A 64 1.70 -22.10 -6.07
CA LEU A 64 0.48 -22.57 -5.39
C LEU A 64 -0.76 -21.96 -6.04
N ILE A 65 -0.72 -20.68 -6.39
CA ILE A 65 -1.81 -20.01 -7.11
C ILE A 65 -2.00 -20.63 -8.49
N ALA A 66 -0.93 -20.81 -9.27
CA ALA A 66 -0.99 -21.45 -10.57
C ALA A 66 -1.58 -22.88 -10.47
N LYS A 67 -1.12 -23.68 -9.49
CA LYS A 67 -1.64 -25.02 -9.23
C LYS A 67 -3.12 -25.02 -8.87
N ARG A 68 -3.56 -24.10 -8.01
CA ARG A 68 -4.96 -23.95 -7.62
C ARG A 68 -5.83 -23.53 -8.80
N CYS A 69 -5.40 -22.54 -9.56
CA CYS A 69 -6.09 -22.09 -10.76
C CYS A 69 -6.20 -23.21 -11.80
N ALA A 70 -5.13 -23.98 -12.04
CA ALA A 70 -5.16 -25.15 -12.93
C ALA A 70 -6.16 -26.20 -12.47
N SER A 71 -6.19 -26.51 -11.16
CA SER A 71 -7.15 -27.43 -10.56
C SER A 71 -8.60 -26.95 -10.72
N GLU A 72 -8.88 -25.69 -10.48
CA GLU A 72 -10.22 -25.09 -10.61
C GLU A 72 -10.69 -25.00 -12.08
N MET A 73 -9.76 -24.85 -13.02
CA MET A 73 -10.05 -24.78 -14.45
C MET A 73 -10.16 -26.16 -15.09
N GLY A 74 -9.61 -27.21 -14.45
CA GLY A 74 -9.54 -28.56 -15.02
C GLY A 74 -8.63 -28.68 -16.25
N LYS A 75 -7.75 -27.68 -16.46
CA LYS A 75 -6.87 -27.58 -17.63
C LYS A 75 -5.48 -27.10 -17.21
N ARG A 76 -4.48 -27.34 -18.06
CA ARG A 76 -3.14 -26.77 -17.89
C ARG A 76 -3.22 -25.25 -18.16
N LEU A 77 -2.66 -24.49 -17.27
CA LEU A 77 -2.56 -23.03 -17.44
C LEU A 77 -1.48 -22.68 -18.47
N PRO A 78 -1.63 -21.54 -19.17
CA PRO A 78 -0.54 -20.94 -19.94
C PRO A 78 0.63 -20.54 -19.01
N PRO A 79 1.80 -20.20 -19.58
CA PRO A 79 2.91 -19.66 -18.80
C PRO A 79 2.47 -18.54 -17.86
N CYS A 80 3.08 -18.48 -16.67
CA CYS A 80 2.73 -17.49 -15.66
C CYS A 80 3.98 -16.72 -15.25
N ASP A 81 3.98 -15.40 -15.46
CA ASP A 81 5.06 -14.51 -15.07
C ASP A 81 4.67 -13.63 -13.90
N GLY A 82 5.64 -13.44 -12.98
CA GLY A 82 5.50 -12.52 -11.86
C GLY A 82 5.83 -11.10 -12.27
N VAL A 83 4.89 -10.18 -12.04
CA VAL A 83 5.08 -8.74 -12.18
C VAL A 83 5.25 -8.12 -10.80
N SER A 84 6.13 -7.12 -10.65
CA SER A 84 6.25 -6.39 -9.38
C SER A 84 4.90 -5.81 -8.96
N HIS A 85 4.55 -5.93 -7.68
CA HIS A 85 3.26 -5.52 -7.14
C HIS A 85 2.95 -4.04 -7.47
N HIS A 86 3.86 -3.14 -7.15
CA HIS A 86 3.69 -1.72 -7.44
C HIS A 86 3.70 -1.39 -8.94
N LEU A 87 4.43 -2.17 -9.77
CA LEU A 87 4.31 -2.04 -11.21
C LEU A 87 2.93 -2.49 -11.70
N GLY A 88 2.35 -3.53 -11.11
CA GLY A 88 0.98 -3.96 -11.39
C GLY A 88 -0.05 -2.87 -11.09
N HIS A 89 0.04 -2.24 -9.91
CA HIS A 89 -0.79 -1.07 -9.56
C HIS A 89 -0.60 0.09 -10.53
N SER A 90 0.65 0.40 -10.87
CA SER A 90 1.01 1.49 -11.77
C SER A 90 0.44 1.27 -13.18
N ALA A 91 0.59 0.05 -13.72
CA ALA A 91 0.05 -0.32 -15.01
C ALA A 91 -1.49 -0.30 -15.02
N CYS A 92 -2.12 -0.83 -13.96
CA CYS A 92 -3.57 -0.78 -13.83
C CYS A 92 -4.10 0.66 -13.89
N ALA A 93 -3.48 1.59 -13.17
CA ALA A 93 -3.90 2.98 -13.18
C ALA A 93 -3.66 3.65 -14.54
N TYR A 94 -2.53 3.39 -15.18
CA TYR A 94 -2.16 4.04 -16.41
C TYR A 94 -2.94 3.50 -17.63
N PHE A 95 -2.98 2.19 -17.83
CA PHE A 95 -3.60 1.58 -19.02
C PHE A 95 -5.14 1.57 -19.01
N THR A 96 -5.76 2.00 -17.91
CA THR A 96 -7.23 2.20 -17.87
C THR A 96 -7.65 3.59 -18.35
N LEU A 97 -6.71 4.41 -18.82
CA LEU A 97 -6.92 5.79 -19.26
C LEU A 97 -6.51 6.06 -20.69
N PRO A 98 -7.08 7.13 -21.28
CA PRO A 98 -6.70 7.62 -22.58
C PRO A 98 -5.54 8.64 -22.50
N PHE A 99 -4.48 8.37 -21.71
CA PHE A 99 -3.30 9.23 -21.68
C PHE A 99 -2.13 8.55 -22.38
N ASP A 100 -1.40 9.29 -23.20
CA ASP A 100 -0.17 8.81 -23.83
C ASP A 100 1.02 8.90 -22.87
N GLU A 101 0.92 9.75 -21.84
CA GLU A 101 1.90 9.91 -20.77
C GLU A 101 1.22 10.26 -19.44
N ALA A 102 1.74 9.76 -18.35
CA ALA A 102 1.34 10.15 -17.00
C ALA A 102 2.41 9.76 -15.98
N VAL A 103 2.58 10.60 -14.96
CA VAL A 103 3.28 10.16 -13.76
C VAL A 103 2.36 9.34 -12.89
N VAL A 104 2.95 8.39 -12.17
CA VAL A 104 2.21 7.50 -11.30
C VAL A 104 2.82 7.48 -9.91
N LEU A 105 1.95 7.64 -8.91
CA LEU A 105 2.26 7.40 -7.51
C LEU A 105 1.45 6.20 -7.04
N THR A 106 2.14 5.17 -6.56
CA THR A 106 1.49 4.02 -5.91
C THR A 106 1.85 3.96 -4.44
N ILE A 107 0.86 3.82 -3.56
CA ILE A 107 1.08 3.65 -2.12
C ILE A 107 0.11 2.59 -1.60
N ASP A 108 0.67 1.59 -0.95
CA ASP A 108 -0.09 0.50 -0.35
C ASP A 108 0.38 0.20 1.08
N GLY A 109 -0.21 -0.80 1.72
CA GLY A 109 0.30 -1.35 2.97
C GLY A 109 1.67 -1.98 2.74
N GLN A 110 1.75 -2.94 1.84
CA GLN A 110 2.98 -3.63 1.47
C GLN A 110 2.79 -4.44 0.18
N GLY A 111 3.71 -4.30 -0.79
CA GLY A 111 3.93 -5.26 -1.85
C GLY A 111 4.92 -6.35 -1.43
N GLU A 112 5.89 -6.68 -2.27
CA GLU A 112 6.96 -7.62 -1.89
C GLU A 112 7.87 -7.01 -0.81
N ASP A 113 8.69 -6.03 -1.19
CA ASP A 113 9.59 -5.29 -0.31
C ASP A 113 9.34 -3.77 -0.33
N GLU A 114 8.41 -3.33 -1.17
CA GLU A 114 8.01 -1.94 -1.34
C GLU A 114 6.65 -1.68 -0.69
N SER A 115 6.43 -0.46 -0.24
CA SER A 115 5.15 0.06 0.23
C SER A 115 4.62 1.18 -0.67
N GLY A 116 5.43 1.61 -1.63
CA GLY A 116 5.07 2.62 -2.61
C GLY A 116 6.14 2.80 -3.68
N SER A 117 5.75 3.36 -4.80
CA SER A 117 6.67 3.73 -5.88
C SER A 117 6.21 4.98 -6.64
N LEU A 118 7.19 5.70 -7.17
CA LEU A 118 7.00 6.86 -8.03
C LEU A 118 7.63 6.57 -9.38
N GLY A 119 6.94 6.90 -10.45
CA GLY A 119 7.44 6.71 -11.81
C GLY A 119 6.61 7.45 -12.85
N GLU A 120 6.94 7.22 -14.11
CA GLU A 120 6.28 7.84 -15.24
C GLU A 120 6.12 6.83 -16.38
N TRP A 121 4.96 6.81 -16.99
CA TRP A 121 4.68 6.08 -18.21
C TRP A 121 4.68 7.03 -19.41
N VAL A 122 5.33 6.59 -20.50
CA VAL A 122 5.24 7.21 -21.81
C VAL A 122 4.96 6.09 -22.82
N GLY A 123 3.77 6.03 -23.37
CA GLY A 123 3.30 4.91 -24.16
C GLY A 123 3.36 3.59 -23.36
N THR A 124 4.19 2.64 -23.78
CA THR A 124 4.39 1.35 -23.08
C THR A 124 5.68 1.31 -22.24
N SER A 125 6.40 2.42 -22.16
CA SER A 125 7.68 2.50 -21.43
C SER A 125 7.47 3.07 -20.04
N TYR A 126 7.98 2.39 -19.02
CA TYR A 126 7.93 2.84 -17.62
C TYR A 126 9.31 3.31 -17.16
N LEU A 127 9.37 4.55 -16.70
CA LEU A 127 10.55 5.12 -16.06
C LEU A 127 10.31 5.17 -14.55
N HIS A 128 11.02 4.35 -13.81
CA HIS A 128 10.96 4.31 -12.35
C HIS A 128 11.84 5.42 -11.74
N PHE A 129 11.31 6.17 -10.77
CA PHE A 129 12.02 7.25 -10.08
C PHE A 129 12.48 6.87 -8.69
N VAL A 130 11.53 6.43 -7.84
CA VAL A 130 11.75 6.19 -6.41
C VAL A 130 10.95 4.99 -5.95
N SER A 131 11.57 4.12 -5.14
CA SER A 131 10.88 3.10 -4.34
C SER A 131 10.86 3.52 -2.87
N ILE A 132 9.72 3.32 -2.24
CA ILE A 132 9.55 3.40 -0.79
C ILE A 132 9.54 1.98 -0.27
N TYR A 133 10.57 1.62 0.49
CA TYR A 133 10.74 0.24 0.94
C TYR A 133 10.13 0.00 2.31
N SER A 134 9.55 -1.18 2.49
CA SER A 134 9.23 -1.67 3.82
C SER A 134 10.49 -1.59 4.71
N PRO A 135 10.35 -1.07 5.92
CA PRO A 135 9.16 -0.93 6.74
C PRO A 135 8.45 0.43 6.67
N ASP A 136 8.94 1.36 5.86
CA ASP A 136 8.37 2.67 5.75
C ASP A 136 7.04 2.58 4.98
N SER A 137 5.92 2.55 5.69
CA SER A 137 4.58 2.39 5.11
C SER A 137 3.54 3.20 5.85
N ILE A 138 3.01 4.21 5.17
CA ILE A 138 1.88 4.99 5.68
C ILE A 138 0.59 4.16 5.66
N GLY A 139 0.44 3.22 4.72
CA GLY A 139 -0.71 2.33 4.67
C GLY A 139 -0.75 1.37 5.86
N ILE A 140 0.39 0.79 6.27
CA ILE A 140 0.47 -0.01 7.49
C ILE A 140 0.19 0.84 8.72
N LEU A 141 0.71 2.07 8.80
CA LEU A 141 0.40 2.98 9.91
C LEU A 141 -1.10 3.24 10.00
N TYR A 142 -1.75 3.48 8.86
CA TYR A 142 -3.20 3.70 8.81
C TYR A 142 -3.96 2.47 9.34
N GLY A 143 -3.60 1.27 8.89
CA GLY A 143 -4.18 0.02 9.38
C GLY A 143 -3.96 -0.21 10.89
N MET A 144 -2.76 0.10 11.40
CA MET A 144 -2.45 -0.03 12.83
C MET A 144 -3.32 0.88 13.70
N VAL A 145 -3.53 2.13 13.28
CA VAL A 145 -4.40 3.07 14.00
C VAL A 145 -5.87 2.66 13.85
N THR A 146 -6.25 2.10 12.71
CA THR A 146 -7.59 1.52 12.49
C THR A 146 -7.87 0.42 13.53
N ASP A 147 -6.92 -0.48 13.73
CA ASP A 147 -7.01 -1.56 14.74
C ASP A 147 -7.07 -0.99 16.17
N PHE A 148 -6.22 -0.01 16.47
CA PHE A 148 -6.19 0.68 17.76
C PHE A 148 -7.53 1.37 18.09
N LEU A 149 -8.23 1.88 17.10
CA LEU A 149 -9.57 2.45 17.24
C LEU A 149 -10.69 1.38 17.32
N GLY A 150 -10.34 0.11 17.45
CA GLY A 150 -11.28 -1.01 17.62
C GLY A 150 -12.01 -1.38 16.33
N MET A 151 -11.41 -1.09 15.18
CA MET A 151 -11.91 -1.42 13.87
C MET A 151 -11.00 -2.45 13.21
N ARG A 152 -11.44 -3.06 12.12
CA ARG A 152 -10.71 -4.15 11.48
C ARG A 152 -9.73 -3.60 10.44
N ALA A 153 -8.43 -3.66 10.72
CA ALA A 153 -7.38 -3.31 9.77
C ALA A 153 -7.51 -4.09 8.45
N ALA A 154 -7.14 -3.48 7.36
CA ALA A 154 -7.28 -3.91 5.96
C ALA A 154 -8.75 -4.05 5.47
N TRP A 155 -9.72 -3.52 6.24
CA TRP A 155 -11.15 -3.56 5.88
C TRP A 155 -11.92 -2.29 6.24
N ASP A 156 -11.62 -1.69 7.39
CA ASP A 156 -12.44 -0.63 7.97
C ASP A 156 -11.76 0.76 7.94
N GLU A 157 -10.65 0.93 7.20
CA GLU A 157 -9.93 2.20 7.07
C GLU A 157 -10.83 3.34 6.60
N TYR A 158 -11.83 3.03 5.76
CA TYR A 158 -12.81 4.02 5.28
C TYR A 158 -13.66 4.61 6.42
N LYS A 159 -13.89 3.85 7.50
CA LYS A 159 -14.59 4.34 8.70
C LYS A 159 -13.73 5.37 9.42
N VAL A 160 -12.44 5.07 9.59
CA VAL A 160 -11.47 5.99 10.23
C VAL A 160 -11.32 7.26 9.39
N MET A 161 -11.26 7.15 8.05
CA MET A 161 -11.30 8.29 7.15
C MET A 161 -12.55 9.16 7.40
N GLY A 162 -13.73 8.55 7.51
CA GLY A 162 -14.98 9.27 7.84
C GLY A 162 -14.95 9.92 9.21
N MET A 163 -14.41 9.24 10.22
CA MET A 163 -14.24 9.77 11.59
C MET A 163 -13.36 11.01 11.63
N ALA A 164 -12.32 11.08 10.81
CA ALA A 164 -11.36 12.20 10.78
C ALA A 164 -12.03 13.56 10.58
N SER A 165 -13.17 13.62 9.89
CA SER A 165 -13.93 14.85 9.65
C SER A 165 -14.56 15.44 10.92
N TYR A 166 -14.64 14.70 12.01
CA TYR A 166 -15.24 15.11 13.28
C TYR A 166 -14.21 15.36 14.39
N GLY A 167 -12.91 15.22 14.09
CA GLY A 167 -11.83 15.37 15.04
C GLY A 167 -11.00 16.63 14.84
N ASP A 168 -10.18 16.96 15.86
CA ASP A 168 -9.16 18.00 15.78
C ASP A 168 -7.79 17.35 15.46
N PRO A 169 -7.22 17.56 14.27
CA PRO A 169 -5.93 16.99 13.91
C PRO A 169 -4.77 17.53 14.76
N LYS A 170 -4.91 18.71 15.34
CA LYS A 170 -3.84 19.35 16.13
C LYS A 170 -3.62 18.67 17.49
N ARG A 171 -4.65 18.01 18.02
CA ARG A 171 -4.56 17.39 19.35
C ARG A 171 -3.44 16.36 19.47
N PHE A 172 -3.23 15.55 18.41
CA PHE A 172 -2.21 14.52 18.37
C PHE A 172 -1.13 14.78 17.31
N GLU A 173 -1.04 15.98 16.76
CA GLU A 173 -0.04 16.34 15.75
C GLU A 173 1.40 16.01 16.17
N PRO A 174 1.88 16.37 17.39
CA PRO A 174 3.24 16.04 17.81
C PRO A 174 3.50 14.52 17.83
N GLN A 175 2.52 13.74 18.25
CA GLN A 175 2.61 12.28 18.29
C GLN A 175 2.73 11.69 16.89
N PHE A 176 1.88 12.09 15.95
CA PHE A 176 1.95 11.62 14.58
C PHE A 176 3.22 12.08 13.86
N ARG A 177 3.68 13.31 14.08
CA ARG A 177 4.97 13.81 13.57
C ARG A 177 6.16 13.02 14.12
N SER A 178 6.07 12.47 15.34
CA SER A 178 7.11 11.59 15.88
C SER A 178 7.14 10.20 15.23
N LEU A 179 6.07 9.81 14.51
CA LEU A 179 5.96 8.52 13.83
C LEU A 179 6.42 8.59 12.37
N VAL A 180 6.36 9.76 11.74
CA VAL A 180 6.64 9.92 10.31
C VAL A 180 7.51 11.13 10.06
N GLU A 181 8.62 10.93 9.37
CA GLU A 181 9.57 11.96 8.98
C GLU A 181 9.66 12.04 7.45
N PRO A 182 9.29 13.18 6.84
CA PRO A 182 9.59 13.43 5.44
C PRO A 182 11.10 13.46 5.20
N LEU A 183 11.56 12.84 4.14
CA LEU A 183 12.95 12.79 3.73
C LEU A 183 13.13 13.44 2.36
N PRO A 184 14.34 13.92 2.00
CA PRO A 184 14.62 14.42 0.66
C PRO A 184 14.28 13.41 -0.44
N GLU A 185 14.16 13.91 -1.68
CA GLU A 185 13.98 13.11 -2.89
C GLU A 185 12.69 12.27 -2.92
N GLY A 186 11.58 12.81 -2.39
CA GLY A 186 10.30 12.13 -2.42
C GLY A 186 10.31 10.82 -1.65
N ARG A 187 10.90 10.84 -0.48
CA ARG A 187 10.91 9.71 0.45
C ARG A 187 10.36 10.14 1.81
N TYR A 188 10.02 9.18 2.62
CA TYR A 188 9.71 9.39 4.04
C TYR A 188 10.19 8.19 4.84
N ARG A 189 10.28 8.35 6.14
CA ARG A 189 10.59 7.29 7.08
C ARG A 189 9.50 7.21 8.12
N THR A 190 9.12 5.98 8.48
CA THR A 190 8.25 5.73 9.61
C THR A 190 9.09 5.31 10.81
N HIS A 191 9.12 6.15 11.85
CA HIS A 191 9.83 5.84 13.08
C HIS A 191 9.06 4.79 13.89
N ARG A 192 9.74 3.72 14.30
CA ARG A 192 9.23 2.64 15.18
C ARG A 192 8.04 1.84 14.67
N THR A 193 7.34 2.30 13.63
CA THR A 193 6.25 1.56 12.99
C THR A 193 6.78 0.48 12.08
N ALA A 194 8.04 0.49 11.83
CA ALA A 194 8.78 -0.55 11.14
C ALA A 194 8.53 -1.96 11.63
N MET A 195 7.42 -2.18 12.03
CA MET A 195 7.22 -3.13 13.00
C MET A 195 6.57 -4.29 12.40
N VAL A 196 7.12 -5.27 12.71
CA VAL A 196 6.47 -6.53 12.82
C VAL A 196 4.98 -6.27 13.08
N PHE A 197 4.14 -6.59 12.11
CA PHE A 197 2.69 -6.63 12.28
C PHE A 197 2.42 -7.72 13.31
N LYS A 198 2.70 -7.40 14.58
CA LYS A 198 2.49 -8.27 15.71
C LYS A 198 1.32 -7.70 16.50
N PRO A 199 0.17 -8.37 16.46
CA PRO A 199 -0.93 -8.00 17.33
C PRO A 199 -0.44 -7.81 18.78
N GLY A 200 -0.89 -6.74 19.43
CA GLY A 200 -0.49 -6.38 20.80
C GLY A 200 0.76 -5.50 20.92
N TYR A 201 1.75 -5.61 20.04
CA TYR A 201 2.93 -4.71 20.11
C TYR A 201 2.60 -3.30 19.62
N CYS A 202 1.93 -3.23 18.48
CA CYS A 202 1.46 -1.96 17.92
C CYS A 202 0.50 -1.24 18.86
N GLU A 203 -0.42 -1.98 19.46
CA GLU A 203 -1.34 -1.49 20.48
C GLU A 203 -0.59 -0.88 21.68
N ALA A 204 0.37 -1.61 22.26
CA ALA A 204 1.15 -1.13 23.41
C ALA A 204 1.95 0.13 23.09
N MET A 205 2.48 0.25 21.87
CA MET A 205 3.19 1.44 21.41
C MET A 205 2.24 2.63 21.27
N LEU A 206 1.12 2.47 20.56
CA LEU A 206 0.15 3.54 20.34
C LEU A 206 -0.50 3.99 21.66
N LYS A 207 -0.78 3.04 22.57
CA LYS A 207 -1.25 3.33 23.93
C LYS A 207 -0.31 4.26 24.68
N ARG A 208 1.00 4.00 24.62
CA ARG A 208 1.99 4.89 25.25
C ARG A 208 2.10 6.24 24.54
N LEU A 209 2.05 6.22 23.21
CA LEU A 209 2.21 7.41 22.39
C LEU A 209 1.07 8.40 22.60
N PHE A 210 -0.17 7.91 22.56
CA PHE A 210 -1.36 8.74 22.71
C PHE A 210 -1.81 8.91 24.17
N ASN A 211 -1.18 8.18 25.10
CA ASN A 211 -1.64 8.07 26.50
C ASN A 211 -3.15 7.70 26.57
N LEU A 212 -3.56 6.77 25.76
CA LEU A 212 -4.94 6.35 25.54
C LEU A 212 -5.01 4.82 25.44
N ALA A 213 -6.02 4.21 26.06
CA ALA A 213 -6.28 2.79 25.85
C ALA A 213 -6.80 2.52 24.43
N ALA A 214 -6.42 1.37 23.84
CA ALA A 214 -7.04 0.94 22.61
C ALA A 214 -8.54 0.73 22.83
N ARG A 215 -9.35 1.18 21.87
CA ARG A 215 -10.80 1.01 21.93
C ARG A 215 -11.18 -0.42 21.55
N THR A 216 -12.12 -1.03 22.23
CA THR A 216 -12.75 -2.28 21.82
C THR A 216 -14.01 -2.01 20.98
N PRO A 217 -14.41 -2.94 20.07
CA PRO A 217 -15.54 -2.69 19.16
C PRO A 217 -16.87 -2.38 19.86
N ASP A 218 -17.06 -2.86 21.07
CA ASP A 218 -18.26 -2.67 21.90
C ASP A 218 -18.30 -1.34 22.65
N GLN A 219 -17.18 -0.66 22.77
CA GLN A 219 -17.10 0.64 23.43
C GLN A 219 -17.64 1.77 22.54
N PRO A 220 -18.28 2.81 23.10
CA PRO A 220 -18.71 3.98 22.33
C PRO A 220 -17.52 4.74 21.74
N LEU A 221 -17.76 5.44 20.65
CA LEU A 221 -16.83 6.43 20.11
C LEU A 221 -16.92 7.71 20.93
N GLU A 222 -15.76 8.23 21.32
CA GLU A 222 -15.62 9.50 22.05
C GLU A 222 -14.82 10.48 21.22
N GLN A 223 -14.85 11.77 21.56
CA GLN A 223 -14.13 12.82 20.81
C GLN A 223 -12.65 12.50 20.61
N VAL A 224 -11.99 11.91 21.58
CA VAL A 224 -10.58 11.53 21.49
C VAL A 224 -10.30 10.55 20.34
N HIS A 225 -11.24 9.67 20.03
CA HIS A 225 -11.09 8.71 18.92
C HIS A 225 -11.19 9.41 17.55
N PHE A 226 -12.06 10.43 17.44
CA PHE A 226 -12.16 11.27 16.25
C PHE A 226 -10.90 12.11 16.06
N ASP A 227 -10.32 12.63 17.14
CA ASP A 227 -9.09 13.43 17.11
C ASP A 227 -7.87 12.58 16.69
N VAL A 228 -7.79 11.32 17.17
CA VAL A 228 -6.77 10.36 16.68
C VAL A 228 -6.94 10.09 15.18
N ALA A 229 -8.18 9.88 14.73
CA ALA A 229 -8.47 9.66 13.31
C ALA A 229 -8.11 10.91 12.46
N ALA A 230 -8.40 12.10 12.96
CA ALA A 230 -8.06 13.36 12.28
C ALA A 230 -6.54 13.58 12.18
N GLY A 231 -5.79 13.30 13.24
CA GLY A 231 -4.33 13.37 13.21
C GLY A 231 -3.70 12.35 12.25
N LEU A 232 -4.25 11.14 12.18
CA LEU A 232 -3.83 10.12 11.20
C LEU A 232 -4.08 10.58 9.76
N GLN A 233 -5.24 11.14 9.48
CA GLN A 233 -5.60 11.65 8.17
C GLN A 233 -4.65 12.79 7.77
N ASP A 234 -4.39 13.73 8.66
CA ASP A 234 -3.51 14.88 8.42
C ASP A 234 -2.08 14.46 8.09
N ILE A 235 -1.48 13.55 8.85
CA ILE A 235 -0.12 13.07 8.57
C ILE A 235 -0.07 12.25 7.28
N THR A 236 -1.13 11.48 6.95
CA THR A 236 -1.21 10.73 5.70
C THR A 236 -1.24 11.68 4.51
N GLU A 237 -2.06 12.71 4.57
CA GLU A 237 -2.13 13.77 3.55
C GLU A 237 -0.79 14.48 3.41
N GLY A 238 -0.17 14.88 4.51
CA GLY A 238 1.13 15.54 4.51
C GLY A 238 2.23 14.71 3.81
N VAL A 239 2.27 13.41 4.07
CA VAL A 239 3.20 12.49 3.38
C VAL A 239 2.90 12.42 1.89
N VAL A 240 1.65 12.22 1.51
CA VAL A 240 1.28 12.09 0.09
C VAL A 240 1.57 13.38 -0.67
N PHE A 241 1.25 14.54 -0.12
CA PHE A 241 1.59 15.83 -0.75
C PHE A 241 3.09 16.04 -0.86
N HIS A 242 3.89 15.66 0.15
CA HIS A 242 5.35 15.67 0.05
C HIS A 242 5.87 14.84 -1.14
N LEU A 243 5.33 13.65 -1.36
CA LEU A 243 5.67 12.80 -2.50
C LEU A 243 5.24 13.43 -3.83
N LEU A 244 4.02 13.96 -3.89
CA LEU A 244 3.47 14.60 -5.10
C LEU A 244 4.23 15.86 -5.51
N GLU A 245 4.63 16.70 -4.56
CA GLU A 245 5.46 17.87 -4.81
C GLU A 245 6.84 17.49 -5.37
N HIS A 246 7.43 16.40 -4.85
CA HIS A 246 8.67 15.88 -5.41
C HIS A 246 8.46 15.36 -6.83
N LEU A 247 7.40 14.59 -7.05
CA LEU A 247 7.06 14.02 -8.35
C LEU A 247 6.83 15.14 -9.38
N ARG A 248 6.11 16.22 -9.00
CA ARG A 248 5.87 17.38 -9.85
C ARG A 248 7.15 18.07 -10.32
N LYS A 249 8.21 18.07 -9.48
CA LYS A 249 9.52 18.64 -9.84
C LYS A 249 10.34 17.75 -10.78
N LYS A 250 10.02 16.46 -10.85
CA LYS A 250 10.76 15.47 -11.65
C LYS A 250 10.21 15.29 -13.07
N THR A 251 8.96 15.66 -13.30
CA THR A 251 8.26 15.41 -14.56
C THR A 251 7.85 16.70 -15.25
N ARG A 252 7.65 16.60 -16.57
CA ARG A 252 6.95 17.60 -17.37
C ARG A 252 5.48 17.24 -17.59
N SER A 253 5.09 16.00 -17.34
CA SER A 253 3.71 15.58 -17.53
C SER A 253 2.77 16.30 -16.57
N HIS A 254 1.61 16.68 -17.07
CA HIS A 254 0.53 17.31 -16.33
C HIS A 254 -0.53 16.29 -15.85
N ASN A 255 -0.31 15.00 -16.18
CA ASN A 255 -1.21 13.91 -15.87
C ASN A 255 -0.68 13.10 -14.68
N LEU A 256 -1.53 12.84 -13.71
CA LEU A 256 -1.23 12.04 -12.54
C LEU A 256 -2.15 10.81 -12.47
N CYS A 257 -1.57 9.64 -12.29
CA CYS A 257 -2.28 8.41 -11.92
C CYS A 257 -1.95 8.04 -10.47
N LEU A 258 -2.97 7.62 -9.73
CA LEU A 258 -2.85 7.19 -8.33
C LEU A 258 -3.37 5.77 -8.18
N ALA A 259 -2.61 4.88 -7.53
CA ALA A 259 -3.01 3.51 -7.25
C ALA A 259 -2.42 2.99 -5.93
N GLY A 260 -2.89 1.82 -5.49
CA GLY A 260 -2.61 1.23 -4.19
C GLY A 260 -3.70 1.54 -3.17
N GLY A 261 -3.73 0.77 -2.08
CA GLY A 261 -4.79 0.81 -1.07
C GLY A 261 -5.00 2.17 -0.41
N VAL A 262 -3.96 2.99 -0.27
CA VAL A 262 -4.04 4.35 0.30
C VAL A 262 -4.94 5.26 -0.54
N PHE A 263 -5.01 5.06 -1.85
CA PHE A 263 -5.87 5.85 -2.74
C PHE A 263 -7.33 5.38 -2.80
N GLN A 264 -7.75 4.49 -1.92
CA GLN A 264 -9.15 4.31 -1.55
C GLN A 264 -9.65 5.44 -0.63
N ASN A 265 -8.75 6.27 -0.11
CA ASN A 265 -9.07 7.42 0.71
C ASN A 265 -9.62 8.58 -0.14
N SER A 266 -10.95 8.67 -0.24
CA SER A 266 -11.63 9.68 -1.06
C SER A 266 -11.43 11.10 -0.57
N VAL A 267 -11.20 11.33 0.73
CA VAL A 267 -10.91 12.66 1.29
C VAL A 267 -9.56 13.16 0.78
N LEU A 268 -8.53 12.32 0.87
CA LEU A 268 -7.20 12.60 0.31
C LEU A 268 -7.28 12.86 -1.19
N ASN A 269 -7.98 11.99 -1.93
CA ASN A 269 -8.14 12.11 -3.38
C ASN A 269 -8.81 13.44 -3.77
N GLY A 270 -9.84 13.85 -3.05
CA GLY A 270 -10.49 15.15 -3.26
C GLY A 270 -9.54 16.34 -3.06
N LYS A 271 -8.70 16.30 -2.01
CA LYS A 271 -7.68 17.31 -1.76
C LYS A 271 -6.62 17.36 -2.85
N ILE A 272 -6.18 16.20 -3.36
CA ILE A 272 -5.24 16.13 -4.49
C ILE A 272 -5.84 16.76 -5.74
N LEU A 273 -7.08 16.42 -6.07
CA LEU A 273 -7.80 17.01 -7.21
C LEU A 273 -7.90 18.53 -7.09
N CYS A 274 -8.23 19.05 -5.90
CA CYS A 274 -8.38 20.48 -5.65
C CYS A 274 -7.06 21.24 -5.51
N SER A 275 -5.92 20.55 -5.37
CA SER A 275 -4.61 21.19 -5.13
C SER A 275 -4.06 21.94 -6.35
N GLY A 276 -4.46 21.56 -7.56
CA GLY A 276 -3.91 22.11 -8.81
C GLY A 276 -2.48 21.71 -9.11
N LEU A 277 -1.88 20.77 -8.36
CA LEU A 277 -0.53 20.27 -8.64
C LEU A 277 -0.42 19.60 -10.01
N PHE A 278 -1.49 18.94 -10.44
CA PHE A 278 -1.61 18.32 -11.76
C PHE A 278 -2.91 18.74 -12.41
N GLU A 279 -2.92 18.89 -13.72
CA GLU A 279 -4.11 19.31 -14.46
C GLU A 279 -5.15 18.20 -14.57
N ARG A 280 -4.69 16.97 -14.72
CA ARG A 280 -5.53 15.79 -14.81
C ARG A 280 -5.08 14.73 -13.79
N VAL A 281 -6.00 14.27 -12.97
CA VAL A 281 -5.75 13.24 -11.96
C VAL A 281 -6.70 12.08 -12.23
N HIS A 282 -6.14 10.89 -12.31
CA HIS A 282 -6.90 9.66 -12.42
C HIS A 282 -6.65 8.72 -11.25
N ILE A 283 -7.72 8.18 -10.76
CA ILE A 283 -7.75 7.12 -9.77
C ILE A 283 -8.67 6.04 -10.34
N PRO A 284 -8.17 4.82 -10.60
CA PRO A 284 -9.03 3.76 -11.12
C PRO A 284 -10.16 3.45 -10.13
N PRO A 285 -11.31 2.93 -10.58
CA PRO A 285 -12.45 2.60 -9.70
C PRO A 285 -12.09 1.64 -8.55
N VAL A 286 -11.06 0.83 -8.74
CA VAL A 286 -10.53 -0.10 -7.73
C VAL A 286 -9.02 0.10 -7.65
N PRO A 287 -8.54 1.11 -6.89
CA PRO A 287 -7.11 1.44 -6.87
C PRO A 287 -6.26 0.47 -6.08
N GLY A 288 -6.83 -0.30 -5.15
CA GLY A 288 -6.12 -1.29 -4.31
C GLY A 288 -5.90 -2.63 -5.01
N ASP A 289 -5.46 -3.63 -4.25
CA ASP A 289 -5.09 -4.99 -4.69
C ASP A 289 -6.10 -5.67 -5.62
N HIS A 290 -7.39 -5.40 -5.43
CA HIS A 290 -8.44 -6.01 -6.25
C HIS A 290 -8.45 -5.49 -7.69
N GLY A 291 -7.93 -4.27 -7.94
CA GLY A 291 -7.81 -3.70 -9.28
C GLY A 291 -6.53 -4.13 -10.00
N ALA A 292 -5.48 -4.45 -9.25
CA ALA A 292 -4.20 -4.92 -9.80
C ALA A 292 -4.17 -6.43 -10.10
N ARG A 293 -5.24 -7.15 -9.79
CA ARG A 293 -5.45 -8.60 -10.01
C ARG A 293 -6.43 -8.81 -11.18
#